data_9350dfd9b0fd43e4c7799b872a515729
#
_entry.id   9350dfd9b0fd43e4c7799b872a515729
#
_cell.length_a   1.000
_cell.length_b   1.000
_cell.length_c   1.000
_cell.angle_alpha   90.00
_cell.angle_beta   90.00
_cell.angle_gamma   90.00
#
_symmetry.space_group_name_H-M   'P 1'
#
loop_
_entity.id
_entity.type
_entity.pdbx_description
1 polymer ?
#
loop_
_entity_poly.entity_id
_entity_poly.type
_entity_poly.pdbx_seq_one_letter_code
_entity_poly.pdbx_strand_id
1 'polypeptide(L)'
;MIGDFSEEQIIDIVDTLESMYNRRTFYDMDPYRVLIRTILSQRTRDENTDQASDRLFSVYPTMSDIANAPVDKIAELVHCAGFYNVKSKRIKEVSKILIDEYDGVVPDTVNELMKLPGVGRKTANCVMVFGFDKEAIPVDVHVHRISNRLGLVHTQTPEETEEVLCEIVPMDYWIPINDLMVQFGQTICRPISPKHDMCPFVGVCEFYNSSD
;
A
#
# COMPACT_ATOMS: atom_id res chain seq x y z
N MET A 1 16.54 10.57 -9.29
CA MET A 1 17.76 10.03 -9.95
C MET A 1 17.88 8.57 -9.58
N ILE A 2 18.33 7.74 -10.51
CA ILE A 2 18.59 6.30 -10.33
C ILE A 2 19.88 6.16 -9.53
N GLY A 3 19.93 5.20 -8.59
CA GLY A 3 21.15 4.82 -7.87
C GLY A 3 22.07 3.93 -8.71
N ASP A 4 23.27 3.63 -8.18
CA ASP A 4 24.30 2.85 -8.88
C ASP A 4 24.13 1.32 -8.70
N PHE A 5 22.89 0.81 -8.69
CA PHE A 5 22.59 -0.62 -8.58
C PHE A 5 22.37 -1.27 -9.94
N SER A 6 22.99 -2.43 -10.15
CA SER A 6 22.64 -3.29 -11.28
C SER A 6 21.29 -3.99 -11.04
N GLU A 7 20.65 -4.44 -12.12
CA GLU A 7 19.42 -5.23 -12.05
C GLU A 7 19.60 -6.47 -11.13
N GLU A 8 20.71 -7.18 -11.24
CA GLU A 8 21.04 -8.35 -10.42
C GLU A 8 21.08 -7.99 -8.92
N GLN A 9 21.67 -6.85 -8.55
CA GLN A 9 21.71 -6.39 -7.17
C GLN A 9 20.33 -6.01 -6.63
N ILE A 10 19.46 -5.48 -7.48
CA ILE A 10 18.05 -5.16 -7.11
C ILE A 10 17.29 -6.46 -6.85
N ILE A 11 17.45 -7.45 -7.71
CA ILE A 11 16.88 -8.79 -7.54
C ILE A 11 17.34 -9.40 -6.22
N ASP A 12 18.67 -9.40 -5.94
CA ASP A 12 19.23 -9.93 -4.70
C ASP A 12 18.64 -9.25 -3.45
N ILE A 13 18.36 -7.95 -3.51
CA ILE A 13 17.71 -7.22 -2.40
C ILE A 13 16.30 -7.76 -2.19
N VAL A 14 15.51 -7.93 -3.25
CA VAL A 14 14.11 -8.41 -3.11
C VAL A 14 14.09 -9.86 -2.66
N ASP A 15 14.93 -10.72 -3.23
CA ASP A 15 15.04 -12.14 -2.85
C ASP A 15 15.50 -12.29 -1.38
N THR A 16 16.42 -11.43 -0.92
CA THR A 16 16.81 -11.38 0.49
C THR A 16 15.62 -11.03 1.38
N LEU A 17 14.83 -10.01 1.00
CA LEU A 17 13.62 -9.65 1.74
C LEU A 17 12.59 -10.79 1.73
N GLU A 18 12.41 -11.50 0.63
CA GLU A 18 11.52 -12.68 0.54
C GLU A 18 11.99 -13.83 1.46
N SER A 19 13.29 -14.00 1.63
CA SER A 19 13.81 -14.98 2.56
C SER A 19 13.52 -14.64 4.04
N MET A 20 13.33 -13.36 4.34
CA MET A 20 13.09 -12.85 5.70
C MET A 20 11.61 -12.76 6.06
N TYR A 21 10.74 -12.54 5.07
CA TYR A 21 9.33 -12.23 5.28
C TYR A 21 8.45 -13.08 4.37
N ASN A 22 7.32 -13.53 4.94
CA ASN A 22 6.28 -14.15 4.11
C ASN A 22 5.51 -13.04 3.36
N ARG A 23 5.27 -13.24 2.07
CA ARG A 23 4.33 -12.41 1.32
C ARG A 23 2.95 -12.47 1.99
N ARG A 24 2.36 -11.32 2.28
CA ARG A 24 0.98 -11.27 2.74
C ARG A 24 0.07 -11.59 1.57
N THR A 25 -0.63 -12.69 1.65
CA THR A 25 -1.66 -13.03 0.67
C THR A 25 -2.92 -12.28 1.02
N PHE A 26 -3.36 -11.40 0.13
CA PHE A 26 -4.70 -10.84 0.19
C PHE A 26 -5.65 -11.91 -0.38
N TYR A 27 -6.41 -12.55 0.50
CA TYR A 27 -7.31 -13.64 0.12
C TYR A 27 -8.54 -13.19 -0.66
N ASP A 28 -8.82 -11.89 -0.67
CA ASP A 28 -10.01 -11.32 -1.31
C ASP A 28 -9.58 -10.49 -2.53
N MET A 29 -9.74 -11.09 -3.69
CA MET A 29 -9.44 -10.49 -5.00
C MET A 29 -10.57 -9.58 -5.50
N ASP A 30 -11.63 -9.32 -4.70
CA ASP A 30 -12.68 -8.38 -5.05
C ASP A 30 -12.14 -6.94 -5.02
N PRO A 31 -12.03 -6.24 -6.17
CA PRO A 31 -11.50 -4.89 -6.25
C PRO A 31 -12.20 -3.88 -5.32
N TYR A 32 -13.50 -4.04 -5.11
CA TYR A 32 -14.25 -3.17 -4.21
C TYR A 32 -13.82 -3.37 -2.75
N ARG A 33 -13.70 -4.61 -2.30
CA ARG A 33 -13.23 -4.90 -0.94
C ARG A 33 -11.80 -4.44 -0.71
N VAL A 34 -10.93 -4.64 -1.72
CA VAL A 34 -9.55 -4.12 -1.67
C VAL A 34 -9.54 -2.60 -1.55
N LEU A 35 -10.37 -1.89 -2.34
CA LEU A 35 -10.48 -0.44 -2.29
C LEU A 35 -10.92 0.05 -0.89
N ILE A 36 -11.99 -0.52 -0.35
CA ILE A 36 -12.51 -0.14 0.97
C ILE A 36 -11.50 -0.46 2.08
N ARG A 37 -10.90 -1.66 2.05
CA ARG A 37 -9.85 -2.05 3.01
C ARG A 37 -8.65 -1.12 2.93
N THR A 38 -8.23 -0.71 1.73
CA THR A 38 -7.11 0.22 1.56
C THR A 38 -7.44 1.62 2.07
N ILE A 39 -8.68 2.10 1.92
CA ILE A 39 -9.13 3.34 2.57
C ILE A 39 -9.09 3.20 4.10
N LEU A 40 -9.53 2.06 4.64
CA LEU A 40 -9.47 1.80 6.08
C LEU A 40 -8.05 1.72 6.62
N SER A 41 -7.08 1.24 5.83
CA SER A 41 -5.68 1.10 6.24
C SER A 41 -4.93 2.42 6.39
N GLN A 42 -5.40 3.51 5.79
CA GLN A 42 -4.74 4.82 5.87
C GLN A 42 -4.56 5.25 7.34
N ARG A 43 -3.31 5.39 7.80
CA ARG A 43 -2.95 5.72 9.20
C ARG A 43 -3.63 4.81 10.23
N THR A 44 -3.75 3.53 9.92
CA THR A 44 -4.32 2.49 10.79
C THR A 44 -3.39 1.29 10.80
N ARG A 45 -3.24 0.64 11.94
CA ARG A 45 -2.48 -0.62 12.04
C ARG A 45 -3.22 -1.73 11.30
N ASP A 46 -2.47 -2.67 10.73
CA ASP A 46 -3.03 -3.74 9.89
C ASP A 46 -4.10 -4.56 10.64
N GLU A 47 -3.85 -4.96 11.89
CA GLU A 47 -4.81 -5.70 12.74
C GLU A 47 -6.16 -4.95 12.90
N ASN A 48 -6.10 -3.64 13.10
CA ASN A 48 -7.31 -2.80 13.22
C ASN A 48 -8.00 -2.63 11.86
N THR A 49 -7.23 -2.60 10.77
CA THR A 49 -7.77 -2.53 9.41
C THR A 49 -8.56 -3.79 9.09
N ASP A 50 -7.99 -4.95 9.36
CA ASP A 50 -8.64 -6.24 9.12
C ASP A 50 -9.92 -6.37 9.94
N GLN A 51 -9.85 -6.06 11.24
CA GLN A 51 -11.02 -6.08 12.11
C GLN A 51 -12.11 -5.12 11.64
N ALA A 52 -11.77 -3.92 11.18
CA ALA A 52 -12.73 -2.94 10.67
C ALA A 52 -13.37 -3.42 9.37
N SER A 53 -12.57 -3.96 8.47
CA SER A 53 -13.03 -4.52 7.19
C SER A 53 -13.97 -5.70 7.40
N ASP A 54 -13.60 -6.66 8.23
CA ASP A 54 -14.39 -7.85 8.52
C ASP A 54 -15.75 -7.49 9.14
N ARG A 55 -15.76 -6.58 10.13
CA ARG A 55 -17.00 -6.09 10.74
C ARG A 55 -17.89 -5.38 9.73
N LEU A 56 -17.32 -4.52 8.89
CA LEU A 56 -18.08 -3.78 7.89
C LEU A 56 -18.75 -4.74 6.90
N PHE A 57 -17.98 -5.64 6.30
CA PHE A 57 -18.50 -6.55 5.28
C PHE A 57 -19.33 -7.71 5.83
N SER A 58 -19.24 -8.02 7.13
CA SER A 58 -20.17 -8.96 7.78
C SER A 58 -21.58 -8.41 7.90
N VAL A 59 -21.75 -7.08 8.00
CA VAL A 59 -23.05 -6.40 8.14
C VAL A 59 -23.53 -5.85 6.78
N TYR A 60 -22.62 -5.31 5.99
CA TYR A 60 -22.89 -4.70 4.69
C TYR A 60 -22.04 -5.37 3.61
N PRO A 61 -22.44 -6.54 3.12
CA PRO A 61 -21.62 -7.38 2.24
C PRO A 61 -21.40 -6.81 0.84
N THR A 62 -22.30 -5.93 0.38
CA THR A 62 -22.26 -5.38 -0.98
C THR A 62 -22.01 -3.87 -1.01
N MET A 63 -21.56 -3.39 -2.18
CA MET A 63 -21.41 -1.95 -2.46
C MET A 63 -22.73 -1.20 -2.24
N SER A 64 -23.85 -1.77 -2.67
CA SER A 64 -25.18 -1.18 -2.50
C SER A 64 -25.58 -1.07 -1.03
N ASP A 65 -25.27 -2.09 -0.22
CA ASP A 65 -25.56 -2.02 1.22
C ASP A 65 -24.81 -0.87 1.87
N ILE A 66 -23.51 -0.71 1.57
CA ILE A 66 -22.68 0.37 2.12
C ILE A 66 -23.16 1.76 1.62
N ALA A 67 -23.50 1.88 0.34
CA ALA A 67 -24.02 3.13 -0.22
C ALA A 67 -25.31 3.59 0.45
N ASN A 68 -26.18 2.66 0.87
CA ASN A 68 -27.46 2.96 1.52
C ASN A 68 -27.38 3.00 3.06
N ALA A 69 -26.31 2.47 3.67
CA ALA A 69 -26.17 2.41 5.12
C ALA A 69 -26.13 3.82 5.76
N PRO A 70 -26.68 3.99 6.97
CA PRO A 70 -26.44 5.20 7.75
C PRO A 70 -24.95 5.37 8.08
N VAL A 71 -24.41 6.58 7.91
CA VAL A 71 -22.97 6.85 8.15
C VAL A 71 -22.56 6.48 9.58
N ASP A 72 -23.44 6.74 10.56
CA ASP A 72 -23.17 6.44 11.97
C ASP A 72 -23.01 4.92 12.19
N LYS A 73 -23.77 4.08 11.47
CA LYS A 73 -23.64 2.63 11.54
C LYS A 73 -22.35 2.13 10.90
N ILE A 74 -21.93 2.72 9.78
CA ILE A 74 -20.61 2.45 9.21
C ILE A 74 -19.53 2.85 10.24
N ALA A 75 -19.62 4.03 10.85
CA ALA A 75 -18.67 4.52 11.83
C ALA A 75 -18.57 3.61 13.06
N GLU A 76 -19.68 3.09 13.57
CA GLU A 76 -19.71 2.11 14.67
C GLU A 76 -18.95 0.83 14.31
N LEU A 77 -19.08 0.32 13.08
CA LEU A 77 -18.41 -0.90 12.64
C LEU A 77 -16.90 -0.72 12.47
N VAL A 78 -16.49 0.44 11.95
CA VAL A 78 -15.07 0.70 11.63
C VAL A 78 -14.36 1.54 12.69
N HIS A 79 -14.89 1.67 13.90
CA HIS A 79 -14.36 2.55 14.96
C HIS A 79 -12.93 2.22 15.41
N CYS A 80 -12.47 0.99 15.20
CA CYS A 80 -11.08 0.59 15.48
C CYS A 80 -10.08 1.15 14.45
N ALA A 81 -10.53 1.61 13.28
CA ALA A 81 -9.70 2.28 12.30
C ALA A 81 -9.43 3.73 12.69
N GLY A 82 -8.19 4.20 12.53
CA GLY A 82 -7.84 5.60 12.73
C GLY A 82 -8.66 6.51 11.83
N PHE A 83 -9.11 7.66 12.35
CA PHE A 83 -9.94 8.63 11.61
C PHE A 83 -11.28 8.05 11.08
N TYR A 84 -11.86 7.11 11.78
CA TYR A 84 -13.04 6.36 11.36
C TYR A 84 -14.24 7.23 10.96
N ASN A 85 -14.45 8.38 11.62
CA ASN A 85 -15.53 9.31 11.25
C ASN A 85 -15.38 9.93 9.85
N VAL A 86 -14.16 10.17 9.42
CA VAL A 86 -13.87 10.66 8.06
C VAL A 86 -13.96 9.51 7.07
N LYS A 87 -13.41 8.35 7.43
CA LYS A 87 -13.41 7.17 6.60
C LYS A 87 -14.81 6.62 6.33
N SER A 88 -15.69 6.59 7.33
CA SER A 88 -17.08 6.15 7.16
C SER A 88 -17.85 6.98 6.14
N LYS A 89 -17.70 8.32 6.18
CA LYS A 89 -18.28 9.21 5.17
C LYS A 89 -17.72 8.93 3.78
N ARG A 90 -16.39 8.82 3.70
CA ARG A 90 -15.67 8.58 2.45
C ARG A 90 -16.02 7.24 1.82
N ILE A 91 -16.07 6.16 2.61
CA ILE A 91 -16.46 4.83 2.15
C ILE A 91 -17.87 4.85 1.55
N LYS A 92 -18.83 5.50 2.25
CA LYS A 92 -20.19 5.65 1.73
C LYS A 92 -20.22 6.47 0.43
N GLU A 93 -19.49 7.56 0.37
CA GLU A 93 -19.40 8.43 -0.80
C GLU A 93 -18.80 7.70 -2.00
N VAL A 94 -17.67 7.01 -1.81
CA VAL A 94 -17.04 6.18 -2.84
C VAL A 94 -18.01 5.13 -3.36
N SER A 95 -18.74 4.43 -2.49
CA SER A 95 -19.72 3.41 -2.90
C SER A 95 -20.84 4.00 -3.74
N LYS A 96 -21.32 5.21 -3.41
CA LYS A 96 -22.34 5.91 -4.20
C LYS A 96 -21.81 6.32 -5.57
N ILE A 97 -20.63 6.93 -5.63
CA ILE A 97 -20.00 7.33 -6.89
C ILE A 97 -19.82 6.13 -7.81
N LEU A 98 -19.34 5.00 -7.27
CA LEU A 98 -19.18 3.79 -8.05
C LEU A 98 -20.51 3.27 -8.63
N ILE A 99 -21.61 3.38 -7.89
CA ILE A 99 -22.91 2.99 -8.39
C ILE A 99 -23.43 3.98 -9.43
N ASP A 100 -23.33 5.27 -9.14
CA ASP A 100 -24.00 6.31 -9.92
C ASP A 100 -23.23 6.68 -11.21
N GLU A 101 -21.89 6.59 -11.20
CA GLU A 101 -21.03 7.06 -12.28
C GLU A 101 -20.24 5.93 -12.97
N TYR A 102 -20.13 4.74 -12.34
CA TYR A 102 -19.35 3.63 -12.84
C TYR A 102 -20.17 2.31 -12.97
N ASP A 103 -21.50 2.40 -12.98
CA ASP A 103 -22.41 1.25 -13.10
C ASP A 103 -22.16 0.12 -12.06
N GLY A 104 -21.66 0.47 -10.88
CA GLY A 104 -21.32 -0.48 -9.82
C GLY A 104 -20.01 -1.25 -10.04
N VAL A 105 -19.18 -0.81 -10.98
CA VAL A 105 -17.87 -1.41 -11.29
C VAL A 105 -16.76 -0.54 -10.74
N VAL A 106 -15.76 -1.15 -10.10
CA VAL A 106 -14.54 -0.43 -9.69
C VAL A 106 -13.69 -0.16 -10.93
N PRO A 107 -13.25 1.08 -11.17
CA PRO A 107 -12.36 1.39 -12.28
C PRO A 107 -11.03 0.62 -12.17
N ASP A 108 -10.52 0.19 -13.29
CA ASP A 108 -9.31 -0.63 -13.41
C ASP A 108 -8.10 0.14 -13.96
N THR A 109 -8.09 1.46 -13.76
CA THR A 109 -6.98 2.35 -14.07
C THR A 109 -6.67 3.30 -12.91
N VAL A 110 -5.39 3.61 -12.70
CA VAL A 110 -4.93 4.52 -11.65
C VAL A 110 -5.60 5.88 -11.74
N ASN A 111 -5.70 6.43 -12.96
CA ASN A 111 -6.27 7.76 -13.18
C ASN A 111 -7.76 7.85 -12.79
N GLU A 112 -8.55 6.83 -13.11
CA GLU A 112 -9.97 6.80 -12.72
C GLU A 112 -10.13 6.55 -11.22
N LEU A 113 -9.34 5.64 -10.63
CA LEU A 113 -9.35 5.38 -9.20
C LEU A 113 -9.02 6.65 -8.40
N MET A 114 -8.08 7.47 -8.86
CA MET A 114 -7.70 8.72 -8.20
C MET A 114 -8.78 9.80 -8.23
N LYS A 115 -9.83 9.68 -9.03
CA LYS A 115 -10.99 10.58 -8.99
C LYS A 115 -11.89 10.31 -7.80
N LEU A 116 -11.78 9.12 -7.20
CA LEU A 116 -12.60 8.74 -6.04
C LEU A 116 -12.13 9.47 -4.77
N PRO A 117 -13.06 9.91 -3.89
CA PRO A 117 -12.73 10.64 -2.68
C PRO A 117 -11.77 9.88 -1.77
N GLY A 118 -10.60 10.48 -1.49
CA GLY A 118 -9.60 9.91 -0.59
C GLY A 118 -8.79 8.76 -1.16
N VAL A 119 -8.86 8.55 -2.46
CA VAL A 119 -7.99 7.64 -3.20
C VAL A 119 -6.84 8.44 -3.80
N GLY A 120 -5.66 8.32 -3.20
CA GLY A 120 -4.41 8.83 -3.76
C GLY A 120 -3.71 7.76 -4.59
N ARG A 121 -2.57 8.12 -5.22
CA ARG A 121 -1.79 7.25 -6.10
C ARG A 121 -1.44 5.91 -5.45
N LYS A 122 -0.92 5.92 -4.22
CA LYS A 122 -0.62 4.69 -3.46
C LYS A 122 -1.84 3.78 -3.29
N THR A 123 -3.00 4.37 -2.95
CA THR A 123 -4.24 3.60 -2.79
C THR A 123 -4.71 3.01 -4.12
N ALA A 124 -4.64 3.78 -5.21
CA ALA A 124 -4.97 3.31 -6.54
C ALA A 124 -4.06 2.14 -6.96
N ASN A 125 -2.74 2.26 -6.77
CA ASN A 125 -1.81 1.17 -7.07
C ASN A 125 -2.06 -0.08 -6.23
N CYS A 126 -2.44 0.06 -4.95
CA CYS A 126 -2.86 -1.10 -4.15
C CYS A 126 -4.10 -1.81 -4.75
N VAL A 127 -5.07 -1.05 -5.26
CA VAL A 127 -6.25 -1.63 -5.92
C VAL A 127 -5.86 -2.33 -7.23
N MET A 128 -4.95 -1.73 -8.00
CA MET A 128 -4.43 -2.36 -9.22
C MET A 128 -3.77 -3.70 -8.92
N VAL A 129 -2.85 -3.73 -7.95
CA VAL A 129 -2.11 -4.94 -7.56
C VAL A 129 -3.02 -5.99 -6.93
N PHE A 130 -3.72 -5.63 -5.86
CA PHE A 130 -4.42 -6.61 -5.02
C PHE A 130 -5.86 -6.89 -5.45
N GLY A 131 -6.47 -6.01 -6.24
CA GLY A 131 -7.83 -6.15 -6.73
C GLY A 131 -7.92 -6.63 -8.18
N PHE A 132 -6.97 -6.21 -9.00
CA PHE A 132 -6.99 -6.51 -10.44
C PHE A 132 -5.85 -7.40 -10.92
N ASP A 133 -4.91 -7.78 -10.03
CA ASP A 133 -3.70 -8.53 -10.38
C ASP A 133 -2.91 -7.86 -11.54
N LYS A 134 -2.83 -6.52 -11.50
CA LYS A 134 -2.11 -5.70 -12.47
C LYS A 134 -0.81 -5.18 -11.88
N GLU A 135 0.22 -5.12 -12.72
CA GLU A 135 1.54 -4.66 -12.30
C GLU A 135 1.51 -3.17 -11.91
N ALA A 136 1.89 -2.90 -10.67
CA ALA A 136 2.12 -1.57 -10.13
C ALA A 136 3.02 -1.67 -8.90
N ILE A 137 3.71 -0.58 -8.56
CA ILE A 137 4.48 -0.48 -7.31
C ILE A 137 3.77 0.52 -6.38
N PRO A 138 3.01 0.06 -5.39
CA PRO A 138 2.45 0.96 -4.38
C PRO A 138 3.57 1.54 -3.52
N VAL A 139 3.91 2.81 -3.68
CA VAL A 139 4.96 3.47 -2.88
C VAL A 139 4.33 4.18 -1.69
N ASP A 140 4.63 3.67 -0.49
CA ASP A 140 4.29 4.32 0.77
C ASP A 140 5.52 4.94 1.44
N VAL A 141 5.36 5.42 2.66
CA VAL A 141 6.46 6.02 3.44
C VAL A 141 7.59 5.02 3.75
N HIS A 142 7.31 3.72 3.77
CA HIS A 142 8.34 2.70 3.98
C HIS A 142 9.14 2.47 2.70
N VAL A 143 8.46 2.20 1.59
CA VAL A 143 9.10 2.00 0.29
C VAL A 143 9.95 3.21 -0.08
N HIS A 144 9.36 4.43 -0.04
CA HIS A 144 10.09 5.67 -0.32
C HIS A 144 11.34 5.83 0.55
N ARG A 145 11.21 5.65 1.87
CA ARG A 145 12.35 5.79 2.79
C ARG A 145 13.43 4.76 2.55
N ILE A 146 13.05 3.48 2.39
CA ILE A 146 14.00 2.38 2.27
C ILE A 146 14.74 2.46 0.95
N SER A 147 14.05 2.72 -0.16
CA SER A 147 14.66 2.86 -1.48
C SER A 147 15.70 4.00 -1.51
N ASN A 148 15.39 5.15 -0.87
CA ASN A 148 16.34 6.25 -0.72
C ASN A 148 17.49 5.91 0.24
N ARG A 149 17.24 5.23 1.36
CA ARG A 149 18.29 4.85 2.31
C ARG A 149 19.26 3.81 1.77
N LEU A 150 18.75 2.86 0.99
CA LEU A 150 19.60 1.89 0.31
C LEU A 150 20.46 2.56 -0.78
N GLY A 151 19.97 3.65 -1.38
CA GLY A 151 20.57 4.28 -2.54
C GLY A 151 20.06 3.72 -3.86
N LEU A 152 18.94 2.98 -3.85
CA LEU A 152 18.27 2.52 -5.08
C LEU A 152 17.78 3.70 -5.92
N VAL A 153 17.33 4.74 -5.23
CA VAL A 153 16.81 5.98 -5.82
C VAL A 153 17.23 7.19 -4.98
N HIS A 154 17.28 8.37 -5.62
CA HIS A 154 17.45 9.67 -4.95
C HIS A 154 16.29 10.57 -5.33
N THR A 155 15.20 10.49 -4.58
CA THR A 155 13.91 11.12 -4.88
C THR A 155 13.36 11.87 -3.67
N GLN A 156 12.53 12.88 -3.91
CA GLN A 156 11.96 13.72 -2.86
C GLN A 156 10.54 13.32 -2.47
N THR A 157 9.80 12.70 -3.39
CA THR A 157 8.41 12.30 -3.21
C THR A 157 8.19 10.82 -3.47
N PRO A 158 7.15 10.22 -2.88
CA PRO A 158 6.77 8.84 -3.19
C PRO A 158 6.43 8.62 -4.68
N GLU A 159 5.86 9.62 -5.34
CA GLU A 159 5.51 9.59 -6.76
C GLU A 159 6.77 9.49 -7.64
N GLU A 160 7.79 10.31 -7.36
CA GLU A 160 9.08 10.21 -8.04
C GLU A 160 9.75 8.86 -7.78
N THR A 161 9.62 8.34 -6.54
CA THR A 161 10.16 7.01 -6.19
C THR A 161 9.49 5.90 -7.00
N GLU A 162 8.16 5.97 -7.16
CA GLU A 162 7.40 5.03 -7.96
C GLU A 162 7.89 5.02 -9.41
N GLU A 163 8.01 6.20 -10.03
CA GLU A 163 8.48 6.34 -11.42
C GLU A 163 9.86 5.69 -11.61
N VAL A 164 10.82 6.02 -10.74
CA VAL A 164 12.17 5.46 -10.83
C VAL A 164 12.20 3.95 -10.53
N LEU A 165 11.45 3.48 -9.52
CA LEU A 165 11.39 2.05 -9.23
C LEU A 165 10.79 1.24 -10.39
N CYS A 166 9.78 1.77 -11.08
CA CYS A 166 9.21 1.14 -12.27
C CYS A 166 10.22 1.06 -13.44
N GLU A 167 11.24 1.92 -13.46
CA GLU A 167 12.30 1.86 -14.49
C GLU A 167 13.40 0.83 -14.16
N ILE A 168 13.72 0.66 -12.87
CA ILE A 168 14.90 -0.13 -12.45
C ILE A 168 14.57 -1.52 -11.91
N VAL A 169 13.35 -1.74 -11.39
CA VAL A 169 12.92 -3.01 -10.83
C VAL A 169 12.31 -3.88 -11.93
N PRO A 170 12.76 -5.13 -12.13
CA PRO A 170 12.09 -6.03 -13.07
C PRO A 170 10.62 -6.24 -12.70
N MET A 171 9.74 -6.32 -13.69
CA MET A 171 8.28 -6.33 -13.51
C MET A 171 7.79 -7.47 -12.60
N ASP A 172 8.42 -8.63 -12.66
CA ASP A 172 8.09 -9.78 -11.81
C ASP A 172 8.22 -9.50 -10.29
N TYR A 173 8.99 -8.45 -9.92
CA TYR A 173 9.22 -8.02 -8.55
C TYR A 173 8.35 -6.84 -8.10
N TRP A 174 7.50 -6.28 -8.96
CA TRP A 174 6.68 -5.10 -8.62
C TRP A 174 5.64 -5.39 -7.55
N ILE A 175 4.99 -6.53 -7.63
CA ILE A 175 3.94 -6.92 -6.68
C ILE A 175 4.52 -7.14 -5.27
N PRO A 176 5.59 -7.93 -5.08
CA PRO A 176 6.10 -8.22 -3.73
C PRO A 176 6.83 -7.07 -3.06
N ILE A 177 7.46 -6.16 -3.82
CA ILE A 177 8.40 -5.16 -3.26
C ILE A 177 7.74 -4.25 -2.21
N ASN A 178 6.48 -3.86 -2.39
CA ASN A 178 5.78 -3.03 -1.42
C ASN A 178 5.63 -3.76 -0.08
N ASP A 179 5.03 -4.94 -0.08
CA ASP A 179 4.75 -5.68 1.15
C ASP A 179 6.04 -6.05 1.92
N LEU A 180 7.05 -6.49 1.19
CA LEU A 180 8.35 -6.84 1.77
C LEU A 180 9.05 -5.63 2.40
N MET A 181 9.09 -4.49 1.69
CA MET A 181 9.68 -3.27 2.22
C MET A 181 8.88 -2.69 3.39
N VAL A 182 7.56 -2.83 3.41
CA VAL A 182 6.73 -2.43 4.56
C VAL A 182 7.11 -3.25 5.79
N GLN A 183 7.17 -4.58 5.68
CA GLN A 183 7.55 -5.47 6.79
C GLN A 183 8.98 -5.16 7.28
N PHE A 184 9.92 -4.99 6.37
CA PHE A 184 11.31 -4.61 6.68
C PHE A 184 11.37 -3.24 7.38
N GLY A 185 10.60 -2.27 6.89
CA GLY A 185 10.53 -0.93 7.47
C GLY A 185 9.85 -0.85 8.83
N GLN A 186 8.98 -1.78 9.15
CA GLN A 186 8.33 -1.92 10.47
C GLN A 186 9.23 -2.62 11.49
N THR A 187 10.08 -3.53 11.05
CA THR A 187 10.88 -4.41 11.94
C THR A 187 12.32 -3.98 12.09
N ILE A 188 13.03 -3.70 11.00
CA ILE A 188 14.49 -3.46 10.94
C ILE A 188 14.81 -2.02 10.53
N CYS A 189 14.47 -1.61 9.30
CA CYS A 189 14.78 -0.28 8.79
C CYS A 189 13.76 0.77 9.28
N ARG A 190 13.69 0.96 10.60
CA ARG A 190 12.75 1.89 11.23
C ARG A 190 13.07 3.36 10.89
N PRO A 191 12.07 4.28 10.94
CA PRO A 191 12.32 5.71 10.74
C PRO A 191 13.34 6.27 11.73
N ILE A 192 13.20 5.88 13.00
CA ILE A 192 14.08 6.27 14.11
C ILE A 192 14.77 5.01 14.63
N SER A 193 16.08 5.07 14.84
CA SER A 193 16.91 3.99 15.36
C SER A 193 16.74 2.68 14.56
N PRO A 194 17.11 2.65 13.28
CA PRO A 194 17.14 1.41 12.52
C PRO A 194 18.09 0.38 13.17
N LYS A 195 17.73 -0.89 13.09
CA LYS A 195 18.52 -1.98 13.69
C LYS A 195 19.60 -2.45 12.72
N HIS A 196 20.69 -1.70 12.64
CA HIS A 196 21.77 -1.99 11.71
C HIS A 196 22.47 -3.32 11.98
N ASP A 197 22.52 -3.76 13.23
CA ASP A 197 23.06 -5.05 13.67
C ASP A 197 22.30 -6.28 13.11
N MET A 198 21.04 -6.07 12.73
CA MET A 198 20.18 -7.10 12.12
C MET A 198 19.95 -6.89 10.62
N CYS A 199 20.49 -5.81 10.04
CA CYS A 199 20.21 -5.44 8.66
C CYS A 199 21.13 -6.18 7.68
N PRO A 200 20.60 -6.96 6.72
CA PRO A 200 21.44 -7.67 5.75
C PRO A 200 22.09 -6.73 4.71
N PHE A 201 21.64 -5.48 4.64
CA PHE A 201 22.03 -4.52 3.60
C PHE A 201 23.07 -3.50 4.06
N VAL A 202 23.66 -3.61 5.24
CA VAL A 202 24.64 -2.62 5.75
C VAL A 202 25.82 -2.42 4.80
N GLY A 203 26.27 -3.47 4.10
CA GLY A 203 27.40 -3.39 3.16
C GLY A 203 27.14 -2.55 1.91
N VAL A 204 25.86 -2.38 1.52
CA VAL A 204 25.45 -1.64 0.30
C VAL A 204 24.59 -0.42 0.61
N CYS A 205 24.22 -0.21 1.86
CA CYS A 205 23.30 0.85 2.26
C CYS A 205 23.99 2.21 2.33
N GLU A 206 23.63 3.15 1.47
CA GLU A 206 24.20 4.50 1.47
C GLU A 206 23.97 5.22 2.81
N PHE A 207 22.78 5.12 3.38
CA PHE A 207 22.43 5.76 4.65
C PHE A 207 23.32 5.28 5.80
N TYR A 208 23.66 3.99 5.85
CA TYR A 208 24.57 3.46 6.86
C TYR A 208 26.00 3.94 6.62
N ASN A 209 26.47 3.83 5.38
CA ASN A 209 27.86 4.18 5.01
C ASN A 209 28.12 5.67 5.01
N SER A 210 27.08 6.54 4.97
CA SER A 210 27.22 8.00 5.06
C SER A 210 27.12 8.53 6.49
N SER A 211 26.90 7.65 7.48
CA SER A 211 26.69 8.04 8.89
C SER A 211 27.97 7.97 9.74
N ASP A 212 29.13 7.72 9.12
CA ASP A 212 30.46 7.73 9.76
C ASP A 212 31.16 9.09 9.64
#